data_c1113c61ab73b5c5279535df203ccf65
#
_entry.id   c1113c61ab73b5c5279535df203ccf65
#
_cell.length_a   1.000
_cell.length_b   1.000
_cell.length_c   1.000
_cell.angle_alpha   90.00
_cell.angle_beta   90.00
_cell.angle_gamma   90.00
#
_symmetry.space_group_name_H-M   'P 1'
#
loop_
_entity.id
_entity.type
_entity.pdbx_description
1 polymer ?
#
loop_
_entity_poly.entity_id
_entity_poly.type
_entity_poly.pdbx_seq_one_letter_code
_entity_poly.pdbx_strand_id
1 'polypeptide(L)'
;PVPTLTAETRFPLGTFRVWTYWRPAAQLLVYPAPESTPPPLPVGEPRATGKGHATSQGIGEFDGVRAYRRGDPLKLVVWKKAAKSLGSGADDLVSRDAQQSHRQELWLDVAHAQLPDLEARISRVTAWVLQADRLGLDYGLRVPGREIPPANGAAHRVQCLEALALC
;
A
#
# COMPACT_ATOMS: atom_id res chain seq x y z
N PRO A 1 -4.78 2.13 -27.93
CA PRO A 1 -4.62 3.27 -28.84
C PRO A 1 -5.78 4.23 -28.75
N VAL A 2 -5.55 5.52 -28.96
CA VAL A 2 -6.59 6.52 -29.00
C VAL A 2 -7.48 6.26 -30.23
N PRO A 3 -8.82 6.31 -30.13
CA PRO A 3 -9.70 6.12 -31.26
C PRO A 3 -9.54 7.25 -32.29
N THR A 4 -9.99 6.98 -33.52
CA THR A 4 -10.05 8.02 -34.56
C THR A 4 -11.07 9.08 -34.14
N LEU A 5 -10.67 10.33 -34.08
CA LEU A 5 -11.52 11.46 -33.78
C LEU A 5 -12.00 12.09 -35.10
N THR A 6 -13.27 12.48 -35.12
CA THR A 6 -13.85 13.23 -36.24
C THR A 6 -14.19 14.64 -35.77
N ALA A 7 -13.59 15.64 -36.38
CA ALA A 7 -13.98 17.03 -36.17
C ALA A 7 -14.86 17.50 -37.34
N GLU A 8 -15.98 18.14 -37.02
CA GLU A 8 -16.93 18.63 -37.98
C GLU A 8 -17.25 20.10 -37.72
N THR A 9 -17.36 20.87 -38.79
CA THR A 9 -17.82 22.25 -38.70
C THR A 9 -18.74 22.62 -39.86
N ARG A 10 -19.65 23.54 -39.61
CA ARG A 10 -20.51 24.18 -40.64
C ARG A 10 -20.31 25.71 -40.68
N PHE A 11 -19.28 26.18 -39.97
CA PHE A 11 -18.96 27.60 -39.96
C PHE A 11 -18.28 28.03 -41.29
N PRO A 12 -18.53 29.31 -41.80
CA PRO A 12 -19.31 30.36 -41.17
C PRO A 12 -20.79 30.42 -41.57
N LEU A 13 -21.15 29.90 -42.70
CA LEU A 13 -22.49 30.16 -43.30
C LEU A 13 -23.47 28.97 -43.17
N GLY A 14 -23.06 27.85 -42.60
CA GLY A 14 -23.91 26.66 -42.46
C GLY A 14 -24.24 25.90 -43.78
N THR A 15 -23.78 26.42 -44.90
CA THR A 15 -24.10 25.89 -46.27
C THR A 15 -23.30 24.63 -46.57
N PHE A 16 -22.10 24.54 -46.06
CA PHE A 16 -21.22 23.41 -46.27
C PHE A 16 -20.86 22.73 -44.96
N ARG A 17 -20.79 21.42 -45.02
CA ARG A 17 -20.31 20.57 -43.91
C ARG A 17 -18.91 20.12 -44.24
N VAL A 18 -17.96 20.55 -43.43
CA VAL A 18 -16.54 20.16 -43.53
C VAL A 18 -16.20 19.27 -42.35
N TRP A 19 -15.55 18.16 -42.61
CA TRP A 19 -15.10 17.24 -41.57
C TRP A 19 -13.67 16.79 -41.83
N THR A 20 -12.96 16.46 -40.76
CA THR A 20 -11.62 15.87 -40.81
C THR A 20 -11.53 14.71 -39.85
N TYR A 21 -10.73 13.73 -40.22
CA TYR A 21 -10.39 12.61 -39.36
C TYR A 21 -8.99 12.82 -38.79
N TRP A 22 -8.89 12.72 -37.49
CA TRP A 22 -7.61 12.78 -36.80
C TRP A 22 -7.36 11.49 -36.04
N ARG A 23 -6.25 10.81 -36.35
CA ARG A 23 -5.80 9.59 -35.69
C ARG A 23 -4.46 9.85 -35.00
N PRO A 24 -4.46 10.27 -33.74
CA PRO A 24 -3.22 10.49 -33.01
C PRO A 24 -2.46 9.17 -32.85
N ALA A 25 -1.16 9.18 -33.09
CA ALA A 25 -0.25 8.07 -32.81
C ALA A 25 0.08 8.02 -31.30
N ALA A 26 -0.94 8.13 -30.44
CA ALA A 26 -0.79 8.12 -29.00
C ALA A 26 -1.44 6.88 -28.39
N GLN A 27 -0.85 6.39 -27.32
CA GLN A 27 -1.45 5.36 -26.47
C GLN A 27 -1.99 6.06 -25.22
N LEU A 28 -3.24 5.82 -24.92
CA LEU A 28 -3.87 6.25 -23.68
C LEU A 28 -4.18 5.02 -22.84
N LEU A 29 -3.72 5.02 -21.59
CA LEU A 29 -4.10 4.04 -20.61
C LEU A 29 -5.22 4.62 -19.75
N VAL A 30 -6.35 3.93 -19.72
CA VAL A 30 -7.50 4.29 -18.89
C VAL A 30 -7.44 3.44 -17.63
N TYR A 31 -7.41 4.10 -16.49
CA TYR A 31 -7.42 3.40 -15.20
C TYR A 31 -8.83 2.85 -14.90
N PRO A 32 -8.90 1.72 -14.19
CA PRO A 32 -10.19 1.16 -13.78
C PRO A 32 -10.94 2.14 -12.86
N ALA A 33 -12.26 2.15 -12.99
CA ALA A 33 -13.10 2.95 -12.11
C ALA A 33 -13.11 2.34 -10.70
N PRO A 34 -12.86 3.12 -9.63
CA PRO A 34 -12.89 2.59 -8.27
C PRO A 34 -14.33 2.25 -7.85
N GLU A 35 -14.51 1.21 -7.04
CA GLU A 35 -15.79 0.87 -6.42
C GLU A 35 -16.25 2.03 -5.52
N SER A 36 -17.52 2.42 -5.61
CA SER A 36 -18.07 3.57 -4.88
C SER A 36 -18.12 3.35 -3.36
N THR A 37 -18.38 2.12 -2.93
CA THR A 37 -18.50 1.74 -1.51
C THR A 37 -17.67 0.49 -1.23
N PRO A 38 -16.32 0.59 -1.25
CA PRO A 38 -15.48 -0.57 -1.02
C PRO A 38 -15.59 -1.04 0.45
N PRO A 39 -15.45 -2.34 0.71
CA PRO A 39 -15.30 -2.83 2.06
C PRO A 39 -13.99 -2.28 2.67
N PRO A 40 -13.83 -2.37 4.01
CA PRO A 40 -12.59 -1.95 4.67
C PRO A 40 -11.36 -2.64 4.06
N LEU A 41 -10.21 -1.99 4.18
CA LEU A 41 -8.94 -2.55 3.73
C LEU A 41 -8.72 -3.95 4.34
N PRO A 42 -8.13 -4.89 3.60
CA PRO A 42 -7.81 -6.20 4.12
C PRO A 42 -6.82 -6.11 5.29
N VAL A 43 -6.88 -7.09 6.18
CA VAL A 43 -5.93 -7.19 7.29
C VAL A 43 -4.54 -7.49 6.73
N GLY A 44 -3.53 -6.75 7.19
CA GLY A 44 -2.15 -6.94 6.75
C GLY A 44 -1.66 -8.37 7.01
N GLU A 45 -0.84 -8.88 6.10
CA GLU A 45 -0.17 -10.17 6.24
C GLU A 45 1.08 -10.02 7.12
N PRO A 46 1.42 -11.02 7.96
CA PRO A 46 2.68 -11.03 8.68
C PRO A 46 3.84 -10.98 7.68
N ARG A 47 4.77 -10.05 7.86
CA ARG A 47 5.95 -9.96 7.01
C ARG A 47 6.72 -11.29 7.04
N ALA A 48 6.84 -11.96 5.89
CA ALA A 48 7.73 -13.09 5.75
C ALA A 48 9.17 -12.60 5.99
N THR A 49 9.77 -13.00 7.09
CA THR A 49 11.14 -12.63 7.49
C THR A 49 12.13 -13.31 6.57
N GLY A 50 12.21 -12.87 5.33
CA GLY A 50 13.33 -13.17 4.44
C GLY A 50 14.57 -12.43 4.95
N LYS A 51 15.70 -13.10 5.05
CA LYS A 51 17.02 -12.56 5.41
C LYS A 51 17.40 -11.40 4.47
N GLY A 52 16.90 -10.22 4.74
CA GLY A 52 17.28 -8.98 4.05
C GLY A 52 17.63 -7.94 5.11
N HIS A 53 18.86 -7.48 5.12
CA HIS A 53 19.32 -6.37 5.95
C HIS A 53 18.57 -5.11 5.49
N ALA A 54 17.40 -4.87 6.07
CA ALA A 54 16.75 -3.57 5.93
C ALA A 54 17.31 -2.67 7.05
N THR A 55 18.28 -1.85 6.71
CA THR A 55 18.67 -0.66 7.45
C THR A 55 17.52 0.34 7.38
N SER A 56 16.48 0.11 8.14
CA SER A 56 15.50 1.14 8.46
C SER A 56 15.76 1.60 9.88
N GLN A 57 16.42 2.75 10.04
CA GLN A 57 16.41 3.54 11.26
C GLN A 57 14.99 4.07 11.48
N GLY A 58 14.09 3.20 11.89
CA GLY A 58 12.81 3.57 12.47
C GLY A 58 12.92 3.33 13.97
N ILE A 59 12.76 4.39 14.76
CA ILE A 59 12.58 4.31 16.21
C ILE A 59 11.34 3.46 16.43
N GLY A 60 11.55 2.17 16.76
CA GLY A 60 10.45 1.28 17.08
C GLY A 60 9.68 1.85 18.27
N GLU A 61 8.39 2.07 18.14
CA GLU A 61 7.50 2.31 19.25
C GLU A 61 7.61 1.14 20.23
N PHE A 62 8.15 1.42 21.41
CA PHE A 62 8.27 0.44 22.47
C PHE A 62 6.94 0.36 23.21
N ASP A 63 6.17 -0.64 22.88
CA ASP A 63 4.84 -0.86 23.43
C ASP A 63 4.93 -1.70 24.72
N GLY A 64 5.46 -1.10 25.76
CA GLY A 64 5.44 -1.69 27.08
C GLY A 64 6.81 -2.03 27.69
N VAL A 65 6.76 -2.33 28.95
CA VAL A 65 7.89 -2.83 29.76
C VAL A 65 7.44 -4.10 30.49
N ARG A 66 8.24 -5.16 30.43
CA ARG A 66 7.99 -6.41 31.17
C ARG A 66 9.14 -6.73 32.15
N ALA A 67 8.89 -7.60 33.07
CA ALA A 67 9.93 -8.10 33.95
C ALA A 67 11.05 -8.79 33.14
N TYR A 68 12.30 -8.50 33.45
CA TYR A 68 13.48 -9.10 32.81
C TYR A 68 13.46 -10.62 33.01
N ARG A 69 13.73 -11.35 31.93
CA ARG A 69 13.94 -12.80 31.98
C ARG A 69 15.40 -13.11 31.70
N ARG A 70 15.93 -14.08 32.46
CA ARG A 70 17.33 -14.54 32.28
C ARG A 70 17.54 -15.03 30.86
N GLY A 71 18.42 -14.31 30.11
CA GLY A 71 18.66 -14.53 28.69
C GLY A 71 18.21 -13.37 27.76
N ASP A 72 17.47 -12.39 28.29
CA ASP A 72 17.15 -11.19 27.52
C ASP A 72 18.42 -10.36 27.25
N PRO A 73 18.56 -9.77 26.05
CA PRO A 73 19.68 -8.90 25.72
C PRO A 73 19.75 -7.69 26.67
N LEU A 74 20.86 -7.48 27.32
CA LEU A 74 21.07 -6.37 28.27
C LEU A 74 20.80 -4.98 27.69
N LYS A 75 20.91 -4.82 26.37
CA LYS A 75 20.58 -3.59 25.66
C LYS A 75 19.09 -3.19 25.76
N LEU A 76 18.23 -4.13 26.08
CA LEU A 76 16.78 -3.90 26.23
C LEU A 76 16.40 -3.54 27.68
N VAL A 77 17.32 -3.64 28.63
CA VAL A 77 17.08 -3.28 30.02
C VAL A 77 16.89 -1.77 30.17
N VAL A 78 15.82 -1.37 30.84
CA VAL A 78 15.55 0.04 31.14
C VAL A 78 16.34 0.47 32.36
N TRP A 79 17.63 0.78 32.17
CA TRP A 79 18.56 1.11 33.23
C TRP A 79 18.10 2.22 34.18
N LYS A 80 17.32 3.19 33.68
CA LYS A 80 16.75 4.25 34.53
C LYS A 80 15.72 3.73 35.56
N LYS A 81 14.97 2.67 35.22
CA LYS A 81 14.06 2.01 36.15
C LYS A 81 14.83 1.05 37.06
N ALA A 82 15.80 0.32 36.52
CA ALA A 82 16.68 -0.55 37.30
C ALA A 82 17.44 0.21 38.38
N ALA A 83 17.97 1.40 38.10
CA ALA A 83 18.63 2.25 39.10
C ALA A 83 17.69 2.72 40.23
N LYS A 84 16.40 2.93 39.93
CA LYS A 84 15.39 3.28 40.95
C LYS A 84 15.01 2.09 41.83
N SER A 85 14.85 0.89 41.26
CA SER A 85 14.53 -0.32 42.03
C SER A 85 15.65 -0.79 42.91
N LEU A 86 16.91 -0.66 42.49
CA LEU A 86 18.08 -0.91 43.33
C LEU A 86 18.14 0.00 44.58
N GLY A 87 17.66 1.26 44.44
CA GLY A 87 17.56 2.19 45.59
C GLY A 87 16.44 1.88 46.57
N SER A 88 15.43 1.08 46.19
CA SER A 88 14.28 0.68 47.01
C SER A 88 14.30 -0.78 47.45
N GLY A 89 15.39 -1.51 47.22
CA GLY A 89 15.58 -2.91 47.67
C GLY A 89 14.72 -3.93 46.87
N ALA A 90 14.07 -3.53 45.77
CA ALA A 90 13.37 -4.41 44.89
C ALA A 90 14.25 -4.79 43.71
N ASP A 91 14.59 -6.06 43.57
CA ASP A 91 15.49 -6.60 42.53
C ASP A 91 14.70 -6.82 41.18
N ASP A 92 13.83 -5.88 40.85
CA ASP A 92 12.99 -5.93 39.66
C ASP A 92 13.66 -5.24 38.47
N LEU A 93 14.49 -5.99 37.77
CA LEU A 93 14.99 -5.59 36.46
C LEU A 93 13.85 -5.59 35.44
N VAL A 94 13.66 -4.47 34.77
CA VAL A 94 12.61 -4.28 33.77
C VAL A 94 13.26 -4.19 32.39
N SER A 95 12.86 -5.09 31.50
CA SER A 95 13.24 -5.09 30.08
C SER A 95 12.18 -4.40 29.25
N ARG A 96 12.60 -3.65 28.23
CA ARG A 96 11.67 -3.21 27.21
C ARG A 96 11.15 -4.43 26.48
N ASP A 97 9.85 -4.59 26.45
CA ASP A 97 9.25 -5.58 25.58
C ASP A 97 9.40 -5.08 24.15
N ALA A 98 10.45 -5.58 23.47
CA ALA A 98 10.49 -5.55 22.05
C ALA A 98 9.48 -6.60 21.56
N GLN A 99 8.18 -6.36 21.77
CA GLN A 99 7.23 -6.96 20.85
C GLN A 99 7.76 -6.56 19.48
N GLN A 100 8.33 -7.52 18.76
CA GLN A 100 8.39 -7.41 17.32
C GLN A 100 6.95 -7.16 16.93
N SER A 101 6.58 -5.88 16.77
CA SER A 101 5.44 -5.54 15.98
C SER A 101 5.75 -6.25 14.66
N HIS A 102 5.11 -7.39 14.46
CA HIS A 102 5.07 -8.02 13.16
C HIS A 102 4.53 -6.90 12.29
N ARG A 103 5.43 -6.19 11.60
CA ARG A 103 5.03 -5.19 10.62
C ARG A 103 4.15 -5.95 9.66
N GLN A 104 2.85 -5.79 9.83
CA GLN A 104 1.88 -6.33 8.91
C GLN A 104 2.07 -5.56 7.63
N GLU A 105 2.37 -6.26 6.57
CA GLU A 105 2.43 -5.70 5.23
C GLU A 105 1.02 -5.74 4.65
N LEU A 106 0.52 -4.60 4.23
CA LEU A 106 -0.76 -4.53 3.55
C LEU A 106 -0.58 -5.01 2.11
N TRP A 107 -1.15 -6.16 1.79
CA TRP A 107 -1.18 -6.71 0.44
C TRP A 107 -2.58 -6.61 -0.15
N LEU A 108 -2.68 -5.95 -1.29
CA LEU A 108 -3.90 -5.82 -2.07
C LEU A 108 -3.86 -6.84 -3.20
N ASP A 109 -4.71 -7.86 -3.13
CA ASP A 109 -4.71 -8.99 -4.05
C ASP A 109 -6.03 -9.08 -4.80
N VAL A 110 -5.96 -9.05 -6.14
CA VAL A 110 -7.13 -9.18 -7.01
C VAL A 110 -7.82 -10.54 -6.86
N ALA A 111 -7.06 -11.61 -6.55
CA ALA A 111 -7.63 -12.93 -6.33
C ALA A 111 -8.45 -13.00 -5.02
N HIS A 112 -8.08 -12.22 -4.01
CA HIS A 112 -8.73 -12.20 -2.69
C HIS A 112 -9.83 -11.13 -2.56
N ALA A 113 -10.18 -10.42 -3.65
CA ALA A 113 -11.22 -9.39 -3.61
C ALA A 113 -12.66 -9.91 -3.42
N GLN A 114 -12.86 -11.23 -3.33
CA GLN A 114 -14.13 -11.91 -2.99
C GLN A 114 -15.33 -11.52 -3.89
N LEU A 115 -15.09 -11.25 -5.15
CA LEU A 115 -16.11 -10.99 -6.16
C LEU A 115 -15.98 -11.99 -7.32
N PRO A 116 -17.10 -12.41 -7.94
CA PRO A 116 -17.06 -13.39 -9.02
C PRO A 116 -16.48 -12.80 -10.31
N ASP A 117 -16.77 -11.54 -10.58
CA ASP A 117 -16.37 -10.84 -11.80
C ASP A 117 -15.00 -10.18 -11.66
N LEU A 118 -14.15 -10.33 -12.69
CA LEU A 118 -12.80 -9.79 -12.71
C LEU A 118 -12.82 -8.25 -12.68
N GLU A 119 -13.68 -7.62 -13.48
CA GLU A 119 -13.80 -6.16 -13.51
C GLU A 119 -14.22 -5.59 -12.15
N ALA A 120 -15.17 -6.26 -11.48
CA ALA A 120 -15.58 -5.86 -10.14
C ALA A 120 -14.46 -6.02 -9.12
N ARG A 121 -13.62 -7.08 -9.23
CA ARG A 121 -12.43 -7.26 -8.39
C ARG A 121 -11.40 -6.16 -8.61
N ILE A 122 -11.12 -5.84 -9.87
CA ILE A 122 -10.19 -4.76 -10.25
C ILE A 122 -10.70 -3.42 -9.72
N SER A 123 -12.00 -3.13 -9.86
CA SER A 123 -12.66 -1.93 -9.34
C SER A 123 -12.51 -1.79 -7.82
N ARG A 124 -12.71 -2.89 -7.06
CA ARG A 124 -12.51 -2.95 -5.61
C ARG A 124 -11.06 -2.70 -5.21
N VAL A 125 -10.11 -3.40 -5.84
CA VAL A 125 -8.68 -3.23 -5.54
C VAL A 125 -8.22 -1.83 -5.91
N THR A 126 -8.74 -1.23 -6.99
CA THR A 126 -8.48 0.18 -7.33
C THR A 126 -8.94 1.12 -6.22
N ALA A 127 -10.12 0.89 -5.64
CA ALA A 127 -10.60 1.68 -4.51
C ALA A 127 -9.71 1.53 -3.28
N TRP A 128 -9.23 0.32 -2.98
CA TRP A 128 -8.29 0.05 -1.88
C TRP A 128 -6.92 0.72 -2.10
N VAL A 129 -6.37 0.69 -3.32
CA VAL A 129 -5.14 1.41 -3.68
C VAL A 129 -5.28 2.90 -3.37
N LEU A 130 -6.38 3.52 -3.82
CA LEU A 130 -6.63 4.94 -3.58
C LEU A 130 -6.86 5.26 -2.09
N GLN A 131 -7.50 4.35 -1.36
CA GLN A 131 -7.71 4.50 0.08
C GLN A 131 -6.40 4.37 0.87
N ALA A 132 -5.57 3.37 0.58
CA ALA A 132 -4.27 3.16 1.21
C ALA A 132 -3.32 4.34 0.95
N ASP A 133 -3.29 4.86 -0.28
CA ASP A 133 -2.51 6.05 -0.65
C ASP A 133 -2.96 7.30 0.13
N ARG A 134 -4.28 7.54 0.26
CA ARG A 134 -4.82 8.66 1.07
C ARG A 134 -4.45 8.56 2.55
N LEU A 135 -4.37 7.35 3.07
CA LEU A 135 -3.98 7.08 4.46
C LEU A 135 -2.46 7.08 4.66
N GLY A 136 -1.66 7.21 3.60
CA GLY A 136 -0.21 7.18 3.65
C GLY A 136 0.37 5.83 4.06
N LEU A 137 -0.36 4.74 3.84
CA LEU A 137 0.07 3.39 4.19
C LEU A 137 1.05 2.83 3.16
N ASP A 138 1.98 1.98 3.60
CA ASP A 138 2.78 1.13 2.71
C ASP A 138 1.92 -0.05 2.28
N TYR A 139 1.71 -0.23 0.97
CA TYR A 139 0.91 -1.33 0.42
C TYR A 139 1.58 -1.97 -0.79
N GLY A 140 1.48 -3.28 -0.89
CA GLY A 140 1.84 -4.06 -2.05
C GLY A 140 0.62 -4.43 -2.89
N LEU A 141 0.83 -4.74 -4.17
CA LEU A 141 -0.21 -5.17 -5.08
C LEU A 141 0.14 -6.52 -5.70
N ARG A 142 -0.84 -7.44 -5.70
CA ARG A 142 -0.77 -8.72 -6.41
C ARG A 142 -1.84 -8.75 -7.49
N VAL A 143 -1.40 -8.87 -8.74
CA VAL A 143 -2.25 -9.10 -9.90
C VAL A 143 -1.79 -10.39 -10.61
N PRO A 144 -2.63 -11.02 -11.44
CA PRO A 144 -2.22 -12.20 -12.18
C PRO A 144 -0.92 -11.97 -12.96
N GLY A 145 0.10 -12.76 -12.66
CA GLY A 145 1.41 -12.70 -13.31
C GLY A 145 2.34 -11.56 -12.87
N ARG A 146 1.95 -10.69 -11.94
CA ARG A 146 2.80 -9.59 -11.45
C ARG A 146 2.57 -9.29 -9.98
N GLU A 147 3.69 -9.07 -9.27
CA GLU A 147 3.68 -8.63 -7.87
C GLU A 147 4.48 -7.33 -7.75
N ILE A 148 3.90 -6.34 -7.07
CA ILE A 148 4.52 -5.05 -6.78
C ILE A 148 4.74 -4.97 -5.28
N PRO A 149 6.00 -4.86 -4.82
CA PRO A 149 6.32 -4.86 -3.39
C PRO A 149 5.73 -3.66 -2.67
N PRO A 150 5.51 -3.75 -1.33
CA PRO A 150 4.97 -2.66 -0.54
C PRO A 150 5.83 -1.41 -0.60
N ALA A 151 5.18 -0.31 -0.99
CA ALA A 151 5.72 1.04 -0.98
C ALA A 151 4.57 2.05 -0.86
N ASN A 152 4.88 3.35 -0.86
CA ASN A 152 3.89 4.43 -0.85
C ASN A 152 4.28 5.56 -1.80
N GLY A 153 3.38 6.52 -1.95
CA GLY A 153 3.59 7.74 -2.72
C GLY A 153 3.09 7.70 -4.15
N ALA A 154 3.09 8.87 -4.80
CA ALA A 154 2.45 9.08 -6.10
C ALA A 154 2.98 8.16 -7.22
N ALA A 155 4.28 7.90 -7.26
CA ALA A 155 4.89 7.03 -8.26
C ALA A 155 4.42 5.57 -8.09
N HIS A 156 4.37 5.08 -6.83
CA HIS A 156 3.90 3.75 -6.50
C HIS A 156 2.41 3.58 -6.86
N ARG A 157 1.58 4.58 -6.52
CA ARG A 157 0.16 4.60 -6.90
C ARG A 157 -0.03 4.47 -8.41
N VAL A 158 0.70 5.28 -9.21
CA VAL A 158 0.63 5.20 -10.68
C VAL A 158 1.02 3.81 -11.16
N GLN A 159 2.10 3.24 -10.66
CA GLN A 159 2.55 1.89 -11.01
C GLN A 159 1.49 0.82 -10.71
N CYS A 160 0.81 0.92 -9.57
CA CYS A 160 -0.27 0.00 -9.20
C CYS A 160 -1.50 0.16 -10.11
N LEU A 161 -1.91 1.40 -10.40
CA LEU A 161 -3.05 1.67 -11.28
C LEU A 161 -2.79 1.21 -12.73
N GLU A 162 -1.56 1.38 -13.22
CA GLU A 162 -1.15 0.85 -14.53
C GLU A 162 -1.20 -0.67 -14.57
N ALA A 163 -0.74 -1.34 -13.52
CA ALA A 163 -0.80 -2.80 -13.43
C ALA A 163 -2.25 -3.31 -13.42
N LEU A 164 -3.17 -2.63 -12.73
CA LEU A 164 -4.60 -2.95 -12.71
C LEU A 164 -5.28 -2.68 -14.05
N ALA A 165 -4.85 -1.65 -14.79
CA ALA A 165 -5.40 -1.33 -16.10
C ALA A 165 -4.96 -2.29 -17.22
N LEU A 166 -3.92 -3.08 -16.99
CA LEU A 166 -3.36 -4.05 -17.93
C LEU A 166 -3.67 -5.51 -17.54
N CYS A 167 -4.46 -5.72 -16.50
CA CYS A 167 -4.82 -7.01 -15.92
C CYS A 167 -5.94 -7.81 -16.67
#